data_8ae5c6177822fa2c0720a8ea3a882004
#
_entry.id   8ae5c6177822fa2c0720a8ea3a882004
#
_cell.length_a   1.000
_cell.length_b   1.000
_cell.length_c   1.000
_cell.angle_alpha   90.00
_cell.angle_beta   90.00
_cell.angle_gamma   90.00
#
_symmetry.space_group_name_H-M   'P 1'
#
loop_
_entity.id
_entity.type
_entity.pdbx_description
1 polymer ?
#
loop_
_entity_poly.entity_id
_entity_poly.type
_entity_poly.pdbx_seq_one_letter_code
_entity_poly.pdbx_strand_id
1 'polypeptide(L)'
;AASDVYKRQSWNTVSTYMRTLRAVYNRAVDRRMASYIPHHFRYVYTGTRADRKRALEKEDMERLMKELPKQIHQGREELQRTRAYFFLMFMLRGMPFVDLAYLKKQDMVGNVLTYRRRKTGRLLTVTLLPETMKLIKKYMNTDSASPYLFPILTGGESTEATYREYQIALRNFNYQLLLLKQVLALTSDLSSYTARHTWATMAYYCEIHPGIISEAMGHSSIIVTETYLKPFKNKKIDEANVTILSSLKRNYICGK
;
A
#
# COMPACT_ATOMS: atom_id res chain seq x y z
N ALA A 1 7.43 22.23 -29.06
CA ALA A 1 8.01 21.87 -27.74
C ALA A 1 6.94 21.62 -26.66
N ALA A 2 5.87 22.42 -26.56
CA ALA A 2 4.79 22.19 -25.57
C ALA A 2 4.01 20.87 -25.81
N SER A 3 3.81 20.47 -27.09
CA SER A 3 3.06 19.24 -27.41
C SER A 3 3.75 17.94 -26.97
N ASP A 4 5.08 17.91 -26.81
CA ASP A 4 5.83 16.71 -26.42
C ASP A 4 5.80 16.43 -24.93
N VAL A 5 5.66 17.44 -24.09
CA VAL A 5 5.52 17.28 -22.64
C VAL A 5 4.18 16.60 -22.31
N TYR A 6 3.10 16.93 -23.02
CA TYR A 6 1.79 16.30 -22.82
C TYR A 6 1.72 14.85 -23.30
N LYS A 7 2.47 14.46 -24.31
CA LYS A 7 2.49 13.07 -24.83
C LYS A 7 3.12 12.05 -23.87
N ARG A 8 3.90 12.49 -22.87
CA ARG A 8 4.58 11.62 -21.90
C ARG A 8 3.87 11.50 -20.53
N GLN A 9 2.80 12.27 -20.31
CA GLN A 9 2.07 12.19 -19.03
C GLN A 9 1.12 10.99 -19.00
N SER A 10 1.09 10.29 -17.84
CA SER A 10 0.12 9.22 -17.65
C SER A 10 -1.30 9.80 -17.58
N TRP A 11 -2.29 9.04 -18.06
CA TRP A 11 -3.71 9.41 -17.97
C TRP A 11 -4.15 9.74 -16.54
N ASN A 12 -3.57 9.07 -15.54
CA ASN A 12 -3.85 9.36 -14.13
C ASN A 12 -3.31 10.72 -13.69
N THR A 13 -2.19 11.18 -14.24
CA THR A 13 -1.63 12.51 -13.99
C THR A 13 -2.55 13.56 -14.59
N VAL A 14 -2.95 13.40 -15.87
CA VAL A 14 -3.92 14.27 -16.54
C VAL A 14 -5.22 14.33 -15.75
N SER A 15 -5.78 13.19 -15.37
CA SER A 15 -7.00 13.12 -14.56
C SER A 15 -6.87 13.88 -13.23
N THR A 16 -5.73 13.80 -12.57
CA THR A 16 -5.50 14.51 -11.31
C THR A 16 -5.56 16.02 -11.50
N TYR A 17 -4.89 16.55 -12.52
CA TYR A 17 -4.96 17.98 -12.84
C TYR A 17 -6.36 18.41 -13.26
N MET A 18 -7.05 17.62 -14.08
CA MET A 18 -8.39 17.95 -14.55
C MET A 18 -9.43 17.92 -13.40
N ARG A 19 -9.31 16.99 -12.46
CA ARG A 19 -10.16 16.98 -11.25
C ARG A 19 -9.92 18.20 -10.37
N THR A 20 -8.66 18.61 -10.20
CA THR A 20 -8.32 19.81 -9.46
C THR A 20 -8.89 21.06 -10.14
N LEU A 21 -8.69 21.19 -11.46
CA LEU A 21 -9.25 22.29 -12.24
C LEU A 21 -10.77 22.34 -12.15
N ARG A 22 -11.46 21.20 -12.28
CA ARG A 22 -12.91 21.10 -12.09
C ARG A 22 -13.35 21.56 -10.72
N ALA A 23 -12.63 21.17 -9.65
CA ALA A 23 -12.97 21.61 -8.30
C ALA A 23 -12.80 23.12 -8.11
N VAL A 24 -11.73 23.71 -8.67
CA VAL A 24 -11.51 25.17 -8.64
C VAL A 24 -12.60 25.89 -9.42
N TYR A 25 -12.91 25.42 -10.64
CA TYR A 25 -13.98 26.01 -11.47
C TYR A 25 -15.33 25.97 -10.76
N ASN A 26 -15.75 24.81 -10.22
CA ASN A 26 -17.01 24.69 -9.50
C ASN A 26 -17.07 25.67 -8.30
N ARG A 27 -15.96 25.79 -7.55
CA ARG A 27 -15.88 26.76 -6.44
C ARG A 27 -15.98 28.21 -6.89
N ALA A 28 -15.42 28.54 -8.07
CA ALA A 28 -15.54 29.88 -8.64
C ALA A 28 -16.99 30.19 -9.06
N VAL A 29 -17.69 29.20 -9.66
CA VAL A 29 -19.12 29.31 -9.99
C VAL A 29 -19.96 29.48 -8.72
N ASP A 30 -19.75 28.66 -7.69
CA ASP A 30 -20.48 28.74 -6.41
C ASP A 30 -20.30 30.11 -5.74
N ARG A 31 -19.12 30.72 -5.92
CA ARG A 31 -18.82 32.07 -5.42
C ARG A 31 -19.20 33.20 -6.36
N ARG A 32 -19.89 32.91 -7.47
CA ARG A 32 -20.28 33.87 -8.52
C ARG A 32 -19.09 34.61 -9.16
N MET A 33 -17.89 34.01 -9.12
CA MET A 33 -16.68 34.55 -9.77
C MET A 33 -16.54 34.06 -11.22
N ALA A 34 -17.30 33.06 -11.64
CA ALA A 34 -17.36 32.54 -12.99
C ALA A 34 -18.80 32.14 -13.35
N SER A 35 -19.15 32.20 -14.62
CA SER A 35 -20.44 31.73 -15.13
C SER A 35 -20.47 30.20 -15.21
N TYR A 36 -21.59 29.60 -14.86
CA TYR A 36 -21.80 28.17 -15.04
C TYR A 36 -21.93 27.82 -16.52
N ILE A 37 -21.11 26.89 -17.01
CA ILE A 37 -21.16 26.35 -18.37
C ILE A 37 -21.60 24.87 -18.26
N PRO A 38 -22.78 24.51 -18.79
CA PRO A 38 -23.26 23.13 -18.74
C PRO A 38 -22.27 22.19 -19.44
N HIS A 39 -22.02 21.05 -18.80
CA HIS A 39 -21.18 19.99 -19.35
C HIS A 39 -19.72 20.36 -19.68
N HIS A 40 -19.18 21.45 -19.10
CA HIS A 40 -17.83 21.96 -19.38
C HIS A 40 -16.71 20.91 -19.29
N PHE A 41 -16.85 19.91 -18.41
CA PHE A 41 -15.89 18.81 -18.23
C PHE A 41 -16.38 17.46 -18.79
N ARG A 42 -17.41 17.44 -19.65
CA ARG A 42 -18.01 16.19 -20.15
C ARG A 42 -17.03 15.29 -20.90
N TYR A 43 -16.15 15.88 -21.68
CA TYR A 43 -15.18 15.16 -22.52
C TYR A 43 -13.78 15.11 -21.94
N VAL A 44 -13.63 15.52 -20.69
CA VAL A 44 -12.34 15.52 -20.01
C VAL A 44 -12.20 14.26 -19.18
N TYR A 45 -11.08 13.55 -19.35
CA TYR A 45 -10.81 12.36 -18.58
C TYR A 45 -10.54 12.70 -17.10
N THR A 46 -11.43 12.28 -16.23
CA THR A 46 -11.33 12.45 -14.77
C THR A 46 -11.33 11.11 -14.03
N GLY A 47 -11.23 10.00 -14.75
CA GLY A 47 -11.17 8.64 -14.19
C GLY A 47 -9.83 8.29 -13.57
N THR A 48 -9.75 7.11 -12.99
CA THR A 48 -8.51 6.52 -12.47
C THR A 48 -8.35 5.13 -13.06
N ARG A 49 -7.20 4.87 -13.70
CA ARG A 49 -6.83 3.54 -14.17
C ARG A 49 -5.86 2.90 -13.18
N ALA A 50 -6.21 1.73 -12.70
CA ALA A 50 -5.35 0.91 -11.83
C ALA A 50 -4.52 -0.08 -12.68
N ASP A 51 -3.79 0.45 -13.69
CA ASP A 51 -3.12 -0.37 -14.71
C ASP A 51 -1.93 -1.16 -14.17
N ARG A 52 -1.33 -0.71 -13.06
CA ARG A 52 -0.16 -1.39 -12.46
C ARG A 52 -0.55 -2.12 -11.18
N LYS A 53 -0.62 -3.43 -11.25
CA LYS A 53 -0.70 -4.28 -10.06
C LYS A 53 0.71 -4.45 -9.48
N ARG A 54 0.93 -3.93 -8.28
CA ARG A 54 2.25 -3.82 -7.63
C ARG A 54 2.54 -4.94 -6.63
N ALA A 55 1.69 -5.95 -6.57
CA ALA A 55 1.92 -7.09 -5.68
C ALA A 55 3.10 -7.93 -6.17
N LEU A 56 3.96 -8.34 -5.23
CA LEU A 56 5.06 -9.26 -5.52
C LEU A 56 4.51 -10.64 -5.91
N GLU A 57 5.25 -11.32 -6.77
CA GLU A 57 5.10 -12.76 -6.97
C GLU A 57 5.70 -13.51 -5.77
N LYS A 58 5.32 -14.78 -5.64
CA LYS A 58 5.75 -15.63 -4.52
C LYS A 58 7.28 -15.75 -4.46
N GLU A 59 7.91 -15.92 -5.60
CA GLU A 59 9.34 -16.09 -5.75
C GLU A 59 10.13 -14.85 -5.28
N ASP A 60 9.64 -13.65 -5.60
CA ASP A 60 10.25 -12.40 -5.14
C ASP A 60 10.05 -12.20 -3.63
N MET A 61 8.90 -12.62 -3.09
CA MET A 61 8.66 -12.57 -1.65
C MET A 61 9.60 -13.54 -0.90
N GLU A 62 9.80 -14.75 -1.41
CA GLU A 62 10.75 -15.72 -0.88
C GLU A 62 12.21 -15.21 -0.92
N ARG A 63 12.60 -14.51 -1.99
CA ARG A 63 13.92 -13.86 -2.08
C ARG A 63 14.09 -12.75 -1.04
N LEU A 64 13.04 -11.94 -0.85
CA LEU A 64 13.05 -10.90 0.20
C LEU A 64 13.17 -11.50 1.61
N MET A 65 12.67 -12.72 1.85
CA MET A 65 12.79 -13.40 3.15
C MET A 65 14.19 -13.93 3.42
N LYS A 66 15.01 -14.19 2.39
CA LYS A 66 16.38 -14.68 2.54
C LYS A 66 17.28 -13.61 3.18
N GLU A 67 18.37 -14.04 3.78
CA GLU A 67 19.39 -13.13 4.28
C GLU A 67 20.04 -12.34 3.16
N LEU A 68 20.44 -11.10 3.46
CA LEU A 68 21.21 -10.29 2.51
C LEU A 68 22.58 -10.93 2.25
N PRO A 69 23.06 -10.88 1.00
CA PRO A 69 24.38 -11.41 0.65
C PRO A 69 25.49 -10.86 1.57
N LYS A 70 26.41 -11.73 1.99
CA LYS A 70 27.48 -11.35 2.93
C LYS A 70 28.44 -10.30 2.37
N GLN A 71 28.54 -10.23 1.06
CA GLN A 71 29.44 -9.28 0.33
C GLN A 71 29.02 -7.81 0.46
N ILE A 72 27.81 -7.53 0.93
CA ILE A 72 27.33 -6.17 1.14
C ILE A 72 27.87 -5.69 2.49
N HIS A 73 28.90 -4.88 2.47
CA HIS A 73 29.46 -4.28 3.68
C HIS A 73 28.89 -2.87 3.91
N GLN A 74 28.93 -2.02 2.89
CA GLN A 74 28.46 -0.64 2.99
C GLN A 74 26.95 -0.55 2.85
N GLY A 75 26.27 0.18 3.75
CA GLY A 75 24.82 0.36 3.75
C GLY A 75 24.00 -0.89 4.14
N ARG A 76 24.65 -1.96 4.61
CA ARG A 76 23.97 -3.21 4.98
C ARG A 76 22.90 -3.02 6.06
N GLU A 77 23.19 -2.25 7.08
CA GLU A 77 22.24 -1.98 8.17
C GLU A 77 20.99 -1.25 7.68
N GLU A 78 21.20 -0.27 6.79
CA GLU A 78 20.10 0.50 6.22
C GLU A 78 19.21 -0.37 5.31
N LEU A 79 19.81 -1.24 4.50
CA LEU A 79 19.08 -2.23 3.70
C LEU A 79 18.33 -3.24 4.58
N GLN A 80 18.93 -3.70 5.69
CA GLN A 80 18.27 -4.58 6.65
C GLN A 80 17.08 -3.89 7.32
N ARG A 81 17.23 -2.62 7.73
CA ARG A 81 16.16 -1.81 8.31
C ARG A 81 15.05 -1.57 7.31
N THR A 82 15.38 -1.21 6.07
CA THR A 82 14.41 -1.04 4.98
C THR A 82 13.62 -2.31 4.72
N ARG A 83 14.29 -3.45 4.65
CA ARG A 83 13.65 -4.75 4.52
C ARG A 83 12.72 -5.05 5.70
N ALA A 84 13.17 -4.77 6.93
CA ALA A 84 12.36 -4.95 8.13
C ALA A 84 11.09 -4.07 8.12
N TYR A 85 11.21 -2.81 7.72
CA TYR A 85 10.05 -1.92 7.58
C TYR A 85 9.09 -2.41 6.50
N PHE A 86 9.59 -2.93 5.38
CA PHE A 86 8.76 -3.54 4.35
C PHE A 86 7.97 -4.74 4.92
N PHE A 87 8.63 -5.63 5.67
CA PHE A 87 7.94 -6.75 6.31
C PHE A 87 6.97 -6.32 7.40
N LEU A 88 7.31 -5.33 8.21
CA LEU A 88 6.37 -4.76 9.19
C LEU A 88 5.12 -4.20 8.50
N MET A 89 5.28 -3.45 7.42
CA MET A 89 4.14 -2.96 6.63
C MET A 89 3.27 -4.12 6.12
N PHE A 90 3.89 -5.20 5.66
CA PHE A 90 3.17 -6.40 5.22
C PHE A 90 2.46 -7.10 6.37
N MET A 91 3.16 -7.41 7.48
CA MET A 91 2.63 -8.13 8.64
C MET A 91 1.56 -7.34 9.39
N LEU A 92 1.59 -6.01 9.29
CA LEU A 92 0.58 -5.10 9.82
C LEU A 92 -0.57 -4.85 8.83
N ARG A 93 -0.99 -5.90 8.09
CA ARG A 93 -2.12 -5.91 7.17
C ARG A 93 -1.98 -4.91 6.01
N GLY A 94 -0.79 -4.80 5.47
CA GLY A 94 -0.51 -3.87 4.38
C GLY A 94 -0.55 -2.41 4.84
N MET A 95 -0.05 -2.10 6.03
CA MET A 95 0.08 -0.74 6.55
C MET A 95 0.86 0.14 5.57
N PRO A 96 0.38 1.34 5.19
CA PRO A 96 1.17 2.28 4.39
C PRO A 96 2.38 2.82 5.16
N PHE A 97 3.44 3.17 4.44
CA PHE A 97 4.65 3.75 5.06
C PHE A 97 4.36 5.02 5.87
N VAL A 98 3.39 5.85 5.44
CA VAL A 98 2.99 7.03 6.21
C VAL A 98 2.45 6.64 7.59
N ASP A 99 1.62 5.61 7.68
CA ASP A 99 1.06 5.17 8.96
C ASP A 99 2.19 4.58 9.83
N LEU A 100 3.10 3.75 9.25
CA LEU A 100 4.27 3.22 9.95
C LEU A 100 5.18 4.32 10.52
N ALA A 101 5.46 5.36 9.72
CA ALA A 101 6.35 6.47 10.12
C ALA A 101 5.79 7.27 11.30
N TYR A 102 4.47 7.42 11.35
CA TYR A 102 3.80 8.21 12.39
C TYR A 102 3.28 7.38 13.58
N LEU A 103 3.52 6.05 13.61
CA LEU A 103 3.17 5.24 14.79
C LEU A 103 3.88 5.76 16.02
N LYS A 104 3.13 5.86 17.12
CA LYS A 104 3.64 6.27 18.41
C LYS A 104 3.85 5.07 19.33
N LYS A 105 4.74 5.19 20.30
CA LYS A 105 4.97 4.15 21.31
C LYS A 105 3.67 3.82 22.09
N GLN A 106 2.87 4.82 22.39
CA GLN A 106 1.58 4.67 23.08
C GLN A 106 0.51 3.93 22.25
N ASP A 107 0.66 3.84 20.92
CA ASP A 107 -0.27 3.11 20.06
C ASP A 107 -0.15 1.59 20.24
N MET A 108 0.92 1.13 20.91
CA MET A 108 1.19 -0.28 21.19
C MET A 108 1.04 -0.58 22.69
N VAL A 109 0.07 -1.42 23.03
CA VAL A 109 -0.17 -1.88 24.42
C VAL A 109 -0.13 -3.41 24.41
N GLY A 110 0.88 -3.97 25.07
CA GLY A 110 1.11 -5.42 25.06
C GLY A 110 1.38 -5.93 23.64
N ASN A 111 0.54 -6.83 23.16
CA ASN A 111 0.58 -7.37 21.81
C ASN A 111 -0.51 -6.77 20.88
N VAL A 112 -1.08 -5.64 21.25
CA VAL A 112 -2.12 -4.97 20.45
C VAL A 112 -1.62 -3.61 20.00
N LEU A 113 -1.72 -3.37 18.71
CA LEU A 113 -1.43 -2.09 18.07
C LEU A 113 -2.74 -1.43 17.64
N THR A 114 -3.03 -0.24 18.17
CA THR A 114 -4.23 0.54 17.82
C THR A 114 -3.82 1.90 17.31
N TYR A 115 -4.15 2.22 16.06
CA TYR A 115 -3.75 3.47 15.42
C TYR A 115 -4.84 4.04 14.50
N ARG A 116 -4.78 5.33 14.23
CA ARG A 116 -5.64 5.98 13.23
C ARG A 116 -4.92 6.15 11.92
N ARG A 117 -5.54 5.65 10.85
CA ARG A 117 -5.03 5.86 9.49
C ARG A 117 -4.95 7.34 9.14
N ARG A 118 -3.77 7.80 8.77
CA ARG A 118 -3.56 9.23 8.45
C ARG A 118 -4.40 9.73 7.27
N LYS A 119 -4.62 8.89 6.25
CA LYS A 119 -5.40 9.28 5.07
C LYS A 119 -6.91 9.37 5.32
N THR A 120 -7.47 8.53 6.18
CA THR A 120 -8.93 8.35 6.33
C THR A 120 -9.44 8.61 7.74
N GLY A 121 -8.57 8.76 8.72
CA GLY A 121 -8.92 8.88 10.14
C GLY A 121 -9.49 7.60 10.76
N ARG A 122 -9.65 6.52 10.00
CA ARG A 122 -10.24 5.26 10.49
C ARG A 122 -9.34 4.64 11.56
N LEU A 123 -9.93 4.25 12.68
CA LEU A 123 -9.26 3.52 13.75
C LEU A 123 -9.09 2.06 13.32
N LEU A 124 -7.89 1.53 13.47
CA LEU A 124 -7.55 0.13 13.19
C LEU A 124 -6.86 -0.47 14.40
N THR A 125 -7.23 -1.71 14.73
CA THR A 125 -6.62 -2.50 15.80
C THR A 125 -6.05 -3.78 15.21
N VAL A 126 -4.78 -4.05 15.50
CA VAL A 126 -4.04 -5.23 14.99
C VAL A 126 -3.46 -5.98 16.17
N THR A 127 -3.85 -7.24 16.35
CA THR A 127 -3.16 -8.16 17.27
C THR A 127 -1.86 -8.60 16.62
N LEU A 128 -0.75 -8.40 17.33
CA LEU A 128 0.60 -8.65 16.84
C LEU A 128 0.98 -10.11 17.12
N LEU A 129 1.45 -10.78 16.08
CA LEU A 129 2.04 -12.11 16.21
C LEU A 129 3.44 -12.02 16.84
N PRO A 130 3.94 -13.11 17.46
CA PRO A 130 5.26 -13.13 18.11
C PRO A 130 6.40 -12.68 17.19
N GLU A 131 6.37 -13.09 15.91
CA GLU A 131 7.37 -12.70 14.90
C GLU A 131 7.33 -11.20 14.61
N THR A 132 6.13 -10.63 14.53
CA THR A 132 5.93 -9.18 14.35
C THR A 132 6.45 -8.42 15.56
N MET A 133 6.15 -8.89 16.77
CA MET A 133 6.66 -8.32 18.02
C MET A 133 8.19 -8.33 18.08
N LYS A 134 8.80 -9.46 17.70
CA LYS A 134 10.27 -9.60 17.64
C LYS A 134 10.88 -8.58 16.68
N LEU A 135 10.26 -8.40 15.51
CA LEU A 135 10.74 -7.44 14.51
C LEU A 135 10.56 -6.00 14.98
N ILE A 136 9.43 -5.67 15.60
CA ILE A 136 9.19 -4.34 16.20
C ILE A 136 10.26 -4.05 17.25
N LYS A 137 10.45 -4.95 18.24
CA LYS A 137 11.44 -4.78 19.32
C LYS A 137 12.86 -4.56 18.79
N LYS A 138 13.24 -5.21 17.69
CA LYS A 138 14.56 -5.07 17.09
C LYS A 138 14.80 -3.69 16.46
N TYR A 139 13.76 -3.06 15.89
CA TYR A 139 13.87 -1.83 15.12
C TYR A 139 13.13 -0.64 15.73
N MET A 140 12.56 -0.82 16.93
CA MET A 140 11.88 0.28 17.63
C MET A 140 12.85 1.37 18.04
N ASN A 141 12.31 2.58 18.19
CA ASN A 141 13.08 3.73 18.64
C ASN A 141 13.45 3.59 20.13
N THR A 142 14.74 3.60 20.40
CA THR A 142 15.33 3.50 21.74
C THR A 142 15.39 4.83 22.48
N ASP A 143 15.27 5.96 21.76
CA ASP A 143 15.21 7.29 22.36
C ASP A 143 13.91 7.45 23.16
N SER A 144 14.02 7.57 24.49
CA SER A 144 12.87 7.73 25.39
C SER A 144 12.14 9.06 25.19
N ALA A 145 12.82 10.09 24.72
CA ALA A 145 12.21 11.41 24.46
C ALA A 145 11.35 11.42 23.19
N SER A 146 11.63 10.54 22.24
CA SER A 146 10.84 10.46 21.02
C SER A 146 9.51 9.76 21.24
N PRO A 147 8.38 10.35 20.82
CA PRO A 147 7.08 9.71 20.91
C PRO A 147 6.87 8.59 19.89
N TYR A 148 7.68 8.55 18.81
CA TYR A 148 7.51 7.64 17.70
C TYR A 148 8.00 6.23 17.99
N LEU A 149 7.26 5.23 17.50
CA LEU A 149 7.60 3.81 17.69
C LEU A 149 8.87 3.43 16.93
N PHE A 150 9.09 4.02 15.75
CA PHE A 150 10.27 3.78 14.92
C PHE A 150 11.08 5.07 14.72
N PRO A 151 12.41 5.01 14.60
CA PRO A 151 13.27 6.17 14.38
C PRO A 151 13.21 6.64 12.90
N ILE A 152 12.00 6.88 12.39
CA ILE A 152 11.74 7.39 11.05
C ILE A 152 11.54 8.90 11.09
N LEU A 153 10.89 9.38 12.15
CA LEU A 153 10.63 10.79 12.39
C LEU A 153 11.24 11.18 13.74
N THR A 154 11.80 12.37 13.81
CA THR A 154 12.32 12.96 15.05
C THR A 154 11.25 13.76 15.79
N GLY A 155 10.22 14.24 15.07
CA GLY A 155 9.20 15.11 15.60
C GLY A 155 9.63 16.57 15.59
N GLY A 156 9.75 17.14 14.39
CA GLY A 156 10.13 18.56 14.23
C GLY A 156 9.20 19.50 14.99
N GLU A 157 9.65 20.73 15.19
CA GLU A 157 9.01 21.80 15.99
C GLU A 157 7.58 22.15 15.54
N SER A 158 7.20 21.78 14.30
CA SER A 158 5.88 22.03 13.74
C SER A 158 5.36 20.84 12.93
N THR A 159 4.04 20.80 12.72
CA THR A 159 3.39 19.80 11.85
C THR A 159 3.95 19.84 10.43
N GLU A 160 4.29 21.03 9.92
CA GLU A 160 4.87 21.18 8.58
C GLU A 160 6.30 20.64 8.52
N ALA A 161 7.12 20.91 9.55
CA ALA A 161 8.49 20.37 9.64
C ALA A 161 8.46 18.84 9.69
N THR A 162 7.61 18.26 10.51
CA THR A 162 7.42 16.79 10.58
C THR A 162 6.94 16.21 9.24
N TYR A 163 6.09 16.93 8.51
CA TYR A 163 5.64 16.49 7.18
C TYR A 163 6.77 16.53 6.15
N ARG A 164 7.62 17.56 6.16
CA ARG A 164 8.83 17.63 5.30
C ARG A 164 9.79 16.49 5.63
N GLU A 165 10.02 16.22 6.90
CA GLU A 165 10.83 15.09 7.37
C GLU A 165 10.26 13.75 6.83
N TYR A 166 8.96 13.53 6.95
CA TYR A 166 8.29 12.36 6.36
C TYR A 166 8.52 12.26 4.85
N GLN A 167 8.43 13.36 4.10
CA GLN A 167 8.68 13.33 2.65
C GLN A 167 10.11 12.92 2.30
N ILE A 168 11.09 13.35 3.09
CA ILE A 168 12.48 12.95 2.94
C ILE A 168 12.64 11.46 3.27
N ALA A 169 12.06 11.02 4.39
CA ALA A 169 12.09 9.61 4.81
C ALA A 169 11.45 8.69 3.76
N LEU A 170 10.32 9.09 3.17
CA LEU A 170 9.65 8.33 2.12
C LEU A 170 10.49 8.22 0.85
N ARG A 171 11.17 9.30 0.43
CA ARG A 171 12.08 9.27 -0.73
C ARG A 171 13.26 8.34 -0.46
N ASN A 172 13.88 8.45 0.70
CA ASN A 172 14.97 7.58 1.10
C ASN A 172 14.52 6.11 1.16
N PHE A 173 13.39 5.82 1.80
CA PHE A 173 12.83 4.46 1.86
C PHE A 173 12.60 3.85 0.47
N ASN A 174 12.02 4.60 -0.49
CA ASN A 174 11.85 4.11 -1.85
C ASN A 174 13.18 3.92 -2.59
N TYR A 175 14.17 4.77 -2.35
CA TYR A 175 15.53 4.60 -2.88
C TYR A 175 16.19 3.33 -2.36
N GLN A 176 16.12 3.09 -1.06
CA GLN A 176 16.65 1.87 -0.44
C GLN A 176 15.91 0.60 -0.91
N LEU A 177 14.61 0.69 -1.17
CA LEU A 177 13.85 -0.41 -1.79
C LEU A 177 14.33 -0.70 -3.22
N LEU A 178 14.72 0.31 -3.99
CA LEU A 178 15.32 0.13 -5.32
C LEU A 178 16.66 -0.60 -5.22
N LEU A 179 17.53 -0.20 -4.29
CA LEU A 179 18.79 -0.89 -4.04
C LEU A 179 18.55 -2.34 -3.58
N LEU A 180 17.59 -2.56 -2.69
CA LEU A 180 17.22 -3.88 -2.22
C LEU A 180 16.74 -4.80 -3.36
N LYS A 181 15.95 -4.25 -4.31
CA LYS A 181 15.56 -4.95 -5.54
C LYS A 181 16.77 -5.41 -6.34
N GLN A 182 17.75 -4.53 -6.55
CA GLN A 182 18.97 -4.83 -7.31
C GLN A 182 19.81 -5.91 -6.62
N VAL A 183 20.04 -5.76 -5.33
CA VAL A 183 20.84 -6.68 -4.50
C VAL A 183 20.24 -8.09 -4.47
N LEU A 184 18.91 -8.19 -4.40
CA LEU A 184 18.21 -9.48 -4.35
C LEU A 184 17.79 -10.00 -5.73
N ALA A 185 18.14 -9.29 -6.80
CA ALA A 185 17.76 -9.61 -8.18
C ALA A 185 16.25 -9.91 -8.32
N LEU A 186 15.41 -9.02 -7.72
CA LEU A 186 13.96 -9.19 -7.81
C LEU A 186 13.45 -8.79 -9.19
N THR A 187 12.48 -9.52 -9.70
CA THR A 187 11.84 -9.26 -11.01
C THR A 187 10.80 -8.14 -10.90
N SER A 188 10.10 -8.07 -9.77
CA SER A 188 9.06 -7.08 -9.52
C SER A 188 9.63 -5.76 -9.01
N ASP A 189 8.95 -4.65 -9.31
CA ASP A 189 9.31 -3.35 -8.76
C ASP A 189 8.93 -3.25 -7.28
N LEU A 190 9.88 -2.78 -6.46
CA LEU A 190 9.65 -2.46 -5.06
C LEU A 190 9.34 -0.98 -4.88
N SER A 191 8.35 -0.70 -4.06
CA SER A 191 8.01 0.64 -3.59
C SER A 191 7.31 0.57 -2.24
N SER A 192 7.16 1.71 -1.58
CA SER A 192 6.41 1.82 -0.32
C SER A 192 4.94 1.33 -0.41
N TYR A 193 4.39 1.18 -1.61
CA TYR A 193 3.05 0.61 -1.83
C TYR A 193 3.04 -0.91 -2.06
N THR A 194 4.18 -1.48 -2.41
CA THR A 194 4.29 -2.90 -2.79
C THR A 194 3.86 -3.84 -1.67
N ALA A 195 4.27 -3.58 -0.42
CA ALA A 195 3.87 -4.39 0.73
C ALA A 195 2.34 -4.47 0.87
N ARG A 196 1.66 -3.33 0.68
CA ARG A 196 0.19 -3.25 0.78
C ARG A 196 -0.51 -3.99 -0.36
N HIS A 197 -0.04 -3.84 -1.60
CA HIS A 197 -0.56 -4.59 -2.73
C HIS A 197 -0.34 -6.09 -2.57
N THR A 198 0.82 -6.49 -2.09
CA THR A 198 1.18 -7.89 -1.87
C THR A 198 0.28 -8.52 -0.81
N TRP A 199 0.11 -7.86 0.34
CA TRP A 199 -0.77 -8.37 1.40
C TRP A 199 -2.22 -8.55 0.90
N ALA A 200 -2.78 -7.54 0.23
CA ALA A 200 -4.15 -7.60 -0.28
C ALA A 200 -4.33 -8.72 -1.31
N THR A 201 -3.39 -8.85 -2.26
CA THR A 201 -3.45 -9.88 -3.30
C THR A 201 -3.26 -11.28 -2.70
N MET A 202 -2.33 -11.46 -1.75
CA MET A 202 -2.15 -12.76 -1.08
C MET A 202 -3.38 -13.13 -0.25
N ALA A 203 -3.96 -12.20 0.50
CA ALA A 203 -5.20 -12.45 1.23
C ALA A 203 -6.34 -12.89 0.29
N TYR A 204 -6.45 -12.23 -0.87
CA TYR A 204 -7.44 -12.60 -1.89
C TYR A 204 -7.18 -14.00 -2.48
N TYR A 205 -5.91 -14.36 -2.73
CA TYR A 205 -5.55 -15.71 -3.21
C TYR A 205 -5.73 -16.79 -2.14
N CYS A 206 -5.71 -16.41 -0.84
CA CYS A 206 -6.11 -17.27 0.28
C CYS A 206 -7.63 -17.32 0.47
N GLU A 207 -8.41 -16.83 -0.51
CA GLU A 207 -9.88 -16.87 -0.51
C GLU A 207 -10.52 -16.06 0.63
N ILE A 208 -9.77 -15.10 1.22
CA ILE A 208 -10.34 -14.19 2.20
C ILE A 208 -11.32 -13.24 1.50
N HIS A 209 -12.51 -13.11 2.06
CA HIS A 209 -13.56 -12.28 1.49
C HIS A 209 -13.10 -10.82 1.30
N PRO A 210 -13.32 -10.19 0.13
CA PRO A 210 -12.87 -8.81 -0.15
C PRO A 210 -13.34 -7.77 0.88
N GLY A 211 -14.49 -7.97 1.50
CA GLY A 211 -14.99 -7.14 2.61
C GLY A 211 -14.06 -7.18 3.82
N ILE A 212 -13.58 -8.38 4.22
CA ILE A 212 -12.64 -8.55 5.34
C ILE A 212 -11.31 -7.87 4.98
N ILE A 213 -10.83 -8.04 3.73
CA ILE A 213 -9.61 -7.38 3.25
C ILE A 213 -9.79 -5.85 3.32
N SER A 214 -10.94 -5.34 2.89
CA SER A 214 -11.28 -3.91 2.91
C SER A 214 -11.23 -3.33 4.33
N GLU A 215 -11.84 -4.02 5.27
CA GLU A 215 -11.85 -3.61 6.68
C GLU A 215 -10.45 -3.68 7.30
N ALA A 216 -9.73 -4.78 7.10
CA ALA A 216 -8.37 -4.96 7.61
C ALA A 216 -7.41 -3.89 7.11
N MET A 217 -7.59 -3.42 5.87
CA MET A 217 -6.80 -2.35 5.27
C MET A 217 -7.31 -0.94 5.60
N GLY A 218 -8.48 -0.81 6.24
CA GLY A 218 -9.10 0.48 6.56
C GLY A 218 -9.55 1.25 5.33
N HIS A 219 -10.08 0.57 4.31
CA HIS A 219 -10.70 1.20 3.15
C HIS A 219 -12.12 1.67 3.46
N SER A 220 -12.58 2.69 2.74
CA SER A 220 -13.96 3.20 2.86
C SER A 220 -14.97 2.36 2.08
N SER A 221 -14.52 1.57 1.11
CA SER A 221 -15.38 0.68 0.31
C SER A 221 -14.57 -0.49 -0.28
N ILE A 222 -15.26 -1.56 -0.64
CA ILE A 222 -14.68 -2.74 -1.31
C ILE A 222 -14.10 -2.37 -2.68
N ILE A 223 -14.71 -1.44 -3.41
CA ILE A 223 -14.23 -0.96 -4.71
C ILE A 223 -12.79 -0.44 -4.63
N VAL A 224 -12.44 0.25 -3.52
CA VAL A 224 -11.05 0.67 -3.29
C VAL A 224 -10.13 -0.53 -3.14
N THR A 225 -10.59 -1.61 -2.50
CA THR A 225 -9.81 -2.84 -2.30
C THR A 225 -9.52 -3.53 -3.63
N GLU A 226 -10.48 -3.62 -4.52
CA GLU A 226 -10.36 -4.26 -5.84
C GLU A 226 -9.23 -3.65 -6.69
N THR A 227 -8.91 -2.36 -6.50
CA THR A 227 -7.79 -1.72 -7.18
C THR A 227 -6.44 -2.32 -6.83
N TYR A 228 -6.32 -2.98 -5.68
CA TYR A 228 -5.10 -3.65 -5.20
C TYR A 228 -4.98 -5.09 -5.67
N LEU A 229 -6.11 -5.76 -5.96
CA LEU A 229 -6.12 -7.19 -6.24
C LEU A 229 -5.62 -7.50 -7.65
N LYS A 230 -4.79 -8.53 -7.78
CA LYS A 230 -4.47 -9.15 -9.07
C LYS A 230 -5.60 -10.12 -9.45
N PRO A 231 -5.96 -10.22 -10.74
CA PRO A 231 -6.88 -11.26 -11.22
C PRO A 231 -6.36 -12.67 -10.88
N PHE A 232 -7.25 -13.62 -10.71
CA PHE A 232 -6.89 -15.02 -10.62
C PHE A 232 -6.26 -15.49 -11.95
N LYS A 233 -5.30 -16.41 -11.85
CA LYS A 233 -4.76 -17.11 -13.03
C LYS A 233 -5.83 -18.04 -13.59
N ASN A 234 -5.87 -18.23 -14.90
CA ASN A 234 -6.86 -19.10 -15.59
C ASN A 234 -6.97 -20.49 -14.94
N LYS A 235 -5.85 -21.10 -14.56
CA LYS A 235 -5.86 -22.39 -13.86
C LYS A 235 -6.78 -22.41 -12.62
N LYS A 236 -6.79 -21.35 -11.80
CA LYS A 236 -7.65 -21.28 -10.61
C LYS A 236 -9.11 -21.12 -10.99
N ILE A 237 -9.40 -20.42 -12.07
CA ILE A 237 -10.76 -20.26 -12.62
C ILE A 237 -11.26 -21.62 -13.14
N ASP A 238 -10.41 -22.36 -13.84
CA ASP A 238 -10.75 -23.70 -14.34
C ASP A 238 -10.98 -24.70 -13.20
N GLU A 239 -10.16 -24.68 -12.15
CA GLU A 239 -10.33 -25.49 -10.93
C GLU A 239 -11.67 -25.18 -10.25
N ALA A 240 -12.05 -23.91 -10.14
CA ALA A 240 -13.34 -23.51 -9.61
C ALA A 240 -14.51 -24.04 -10.46
N ASN A 241 -14.39 -23.96 -11.79
CA ASN A 241 -15.41 -24.48 -12.70
C ASN A 241 -15.54 -26.02 -12.56
N VAL A 242 -14.43 -26.75 -12.46
CA VAL A 242 -14.46 -28.21 -12.21
C VAL A 242 -15.17 -28.53 -10.90
N THR A 243 -14.92 -27.74 -9.84
CA THR A 243 -15.56 -27.93 -8.54
C THR A 243 -17.08 -27.73 -8.64
N ILE A 244 -17.53 -26.68 -9.34
CA ILE A 244 -18.96 -26.41 -9.58
C ILE A 244 -19.61 -27.57 -10.33
N LEU A 245 -19.00 -28.01 -11.44
CA LEU A 245 -19.54 -29.11 -12.25
C LEU A 245 -19.57 -30.43 -11.48
N SER A 246 -18.60 -30.70 -10.62
CA SER A 246 -18.55 -31.89 -9.78
C SER A 246 -19.64 -31.88 -8.70
N SER A 247 -20.01 -30.71 -8.16
CA SER A 247 -21.11 -30.59 -7.20
C SER A 247 -22.46 -30.91 -7.83
N LEU A 248 -22.66 -30.53 -9.09
CA LEU A 248 -23.88 -30.89 -9.84
C LEU A 248 -23.97 -32.38 -10.11
N LYS A 249 -22.88 -33.05 -10.47
CA LYS A 249 -22.86 -34.50 -10.72
C LYS A 249 -23.18 -35.30 -9.45
N ARG A 250 -22.73 -34.90 -8.26
CA ARG A 250 -23.10 -35.56 -6.99
C ARG A 250 -24.58 -35.51 -6.71
N ASN A 251 -25.26 -34.40 -7.00
CA ASN A 251 -26.67 -34.23 -6.76
C ASN A 251 -27.52 -35.02 -7.77
N TYR A 252 -27.02 -35.34 -8.98
CA TYR A 252 -27.72 -36.14 -9.98
C TYR A 252 -27.48 -37.66 -9.86
N ILE A 253 -26.40 -38.10 -9.22
CA ILE A 253 -26.03 -39.52 -9.10
C ILE A 253 -26.55 -40.15 -7.81
N CYS A 254 -26.84 -39.39 -6.75
CA CYS A 254 -27.40 -39.89 -5.50
C CYS A 254 -28.96 -39.86 -5.48
N GLY A 255 -29.59 -39.58 -6.58
CA GLY A 255 -31.07 -39.53 -6.73
C GLY A 255 -31.62 -40.68 -7.56
N LYS A 256 -31.13 -41.92 -7.32
CA LYS A 256 -31.82 -43.15 -7.76
C LYS A 256 -31.82 -44.13 -6.63
#